data_ce0386cb53689926007f68e7d8001bb5
#
_entry.id   ce0386cb53689926007f68e7d8001bb5
#
_cell.length_a   1.000
_cell.length_b   1.000
_cell.length_c   1.000
_cell.angle_alpha   90.00
_cell.angle_beta   90.00
_cell.angle_gamma   90.00
#
_symmetry.space_group_name_H-M   'P 1'
#
loop_
_entity.id
_entity.type
_entity.pdbx_description
1 polymer ?
#
loop_
_entity_poly.entity_id
_entity_poly.type
_entity_poly.pdbx_seq_one_letter_code
_entity_poly.pdbx_strand_id
1 'polypeptide(L)'
;MDVTDLRIALFSGNYNYTRDGCNQALNRLADYLLRQGAALRVYSPVVEKPDFPPTGDLVDVPNMRMPVPRRGEYRLGLPLDSKARSDLAAFAPNMVHLSAPDFTGHSALKWARKRDIPVLASVHTRFETYPRYYNVGFLEPVVESFLRRFYHRCDALVAPSQSQIEELKAQDMHDDISLWSRGVDRSVFDPSKRDLEWRRANGLADDDVAIVFLGRLVMEKGLDVFAETIVQLRRRQIPHKVLVIGDGPARSWFEKALPGGTFVGFRTGADLSQALASGDIFFNPSITETFGNVTLEAMASGLPVVAAGATGAASLVNDGETGRLVEPDKPDAFAQACAEALAPYCMDDALRLEHGANGEKASRAYSWDAINQSVVDTYLRLQRQRGR
;
A
#
# COMPACT_ATOMS: atom_id res chain seq x y z
N MET A 1 8.07 -25.22 18.04
CA MET A 1 7.13 -24.10 18.17
C MET A 1 6.46 -23.94 16.83
N ASP A 2 5.16 -23.98 16.82
CA ASP A 2 4.29 -23.86 15.65
C ASP A 2 3.50 -22.55 15.73
N VAL A 3 2.75 -22.22 14.70
CA VAL A 3 1.93 -21.00 14.66
C VAL A 3 0.87 -20.97 15.77
N THR A 4 0.34 -22.11 16.15
CA THR A 4 -0.62 -22.26 17.27
C THR A 4 -0.03 -21.93 18.65
N ASP A 5 1.29 -21.93 18.79
CA ASP A 5 1.97 -21.52 20.01
C ASP A 5 2.16 -19.99 20.11
N LEU A 6 1.91 -19.26 19.02
CA LEU A 6 2.11 -17.81 18.96
C LEU A 6 0.98 -17.06 19.69
N ARG A 7 1.39 -16.16 20.59
CA ARG A 7 0.51 -15.21 21.27
C ARG A 7 1.02 -13.80 20.96
N ILE A 8 0.40 -13.15 19.99
CA ILE A 8 0.91 -11.93 19.35
C ILE A 8 0.17 -10.71 19.90
N ALA A 9 0.91 -9.76 20.46
CA ALA A 9 0.41 -8.42 20.76
C ALA A 9 0.79 -7.48 19.59
N LEU A 10 -0.18 -7.11 18.78
CA LEU A 10 -0.03 -6.21 17.63
C LEU A 10 -0.37 -4.78 18.02
N PHE A 11 0.54 -3.85 17.83
CA PHE A 11 0.36 -2.42 18.10
C PHE A 11 0.27 -1.63 16.81
N SER A 12 -0.81 -0.84 16.65
CA SER A 12 -1.01 -0.01 15.48
C SER A 12 -1.46 1.40 15.87
N GLY A 13 -0.91 2.43 15.20
CA GLY A 13 -1.37 3.81 15.36
C GLY A 13 -2.72 4.06 14.68
N ASN A 14 -3.07 3.23 13.67
CA ASN A 14 -4.35 3.23 12.99
C ASN A 14 -4.65 1.79 12.55
N TYR A 15 -5.72 1.19 13.05
CA TYR A 15 -6.03 -0.20 12.73
C TYR A 15 -7.28 -0.33 11.83
N ASN A 16 -8.34 0.45 12.09
CA ASN A 16 -9.60 0.32 11.36
C ASN A 16 -10.38 1.63 11.18
N TYR A 17 -9.88 2.75 11.68
CA TYR A 17 -10.63 4.00 11.63
C TYR A 17 -10.40 4.85 10.37
N THR A 18 -9.44 4.50 9.53
CA THR A 18 -9.33 4.97 8.15
C THR A 18 -8.98 3.79 7.25
N ARG A 19 -9.45 3.80 6.02
CA ARG A 19 -9.18 2.73 5.06
C ARG A 19 -7.96 3.08 4.23
N ASP A 20 -6.81 2.52 4.59
CA ASP A 20 -5.56 2.65 3.84
C ASP A 20 -4.85 1.29 3.65
N GLY A 21 -3.82 1.24 2.81
CA GLY A 21 -3.12 0.00 2.48
C GLY A 21 -2.41 -0.66 3.65
N CYS A 22 -1.95 0.12 4.64
CA CYS A 22 -1.34 -0.39 5.86
C CYS A 22 -2.37 -1.13 6.72
N ASN A 23 -3.51 -0.49 6.98
CA ASN A 23 -4.56 -1.05 7.82
C ASN A 23 -5.16 -2.30 7.22
N GLN A 24 -5.36 -2.32 5.90
CA GLN A 24 -5.82 -3.51 5.19
C GLN A 24 -4.81 -4.66 5.32
N ALA A 25 -3.51 -4.40 5.17
CA ALA A 25 -2.49 -5.43 5.32
C ALA A 25 -2.44 -5.99 6.74
N LEU A 26 -2.54 -5.13 7.77
CA LEU A 26 -2.57 -5.57 9.17
C LEU A 26 -3.81 -6.41 9.49
N ASN A 27 -4.99 -6.02 8.98
CA ASN A 27 -6.21 -6.81 9.17
C ASN A 27 -6.17 -8.14 8.42
N ARG A 28 -5.57 -8.20 7.21
CA ARG A 28 -5.32 -9.44 6.47
C ARG A 28 -4.33 -10.36 7.20
N LEU A 29 -3.28 -9.81 7.80
CA LEU A 29 -2.35 -10.57 8.64
C LEU A 29 -3.06 -11.10 9.89
N ALA A 30 -3.88 -10.28 10.55
CA ALA A 30 -4.67 -10.68 11.72
C ALA A 30 -5.62 -11.84 11.39
N ASP A 31 -6.37 -11.75 10.29
CA ASP A 31 -7.24 -12.82 9.80
C ASP A 31 -6.45 -14.12 9.54
N TYR A 32 -5.33 -14.00 8.84
CA TYR A 32 -4.47 -15.13 8.56
C TYR A 32 -3.98 -15.83 9.84
N LEU A 33 -3.45 -15.06 10.80
CA LEU A 33 -2.97 -15.58 12.08
C LEU A 33 -4.06 -16.30 12.86
N LEU A 34 -5.25 -15.72 12.94
CA LEU A 34 -6.40 -16.32 13.62
C LEU A 34 -6.86 -17.61 12.94
N ARG A 35 -6.91 -17.63 11.60
CA ARG A 35 -7.22 -18.86 10.82
C ARG A 35 -6.19 -19.97 11.02
N GLN A 36 -4.92 -19.62 11.26
CA GLN A 36 -3.86 -20.57 11.56
C GLN A 36 -3.80 -20.98 13.04
N GLY A 37 -4.71 -20.48 13.87
CA GLY A 37 -4.84 -20.86 15.28
C GLY A 37 -3.93 -20.09 16.25
N ALA A 38 -3.26 -19.03 15.80
CA ALA A 38 -2.50 -18.14 16.70
C ALA A 38 -3.44 -17.34 17.60
N ALA A 39 -3.01 -17.02 18.83
CA ALA A 39 -3.68 -16.05 19.68
C ALA A 39 -3.21 -14.63 19.31
N LEU A 40 -4.16 -13.73 19.00
CA LEU A 40 -3.87 -12.36 18.60
C LEU A 40 -4.66 -11.37 19.44
N ARG A 41 -4.01 -10.31 19.89
CA ARG A 41 -4.65 -9.14 20.48
C ARG A 41 -4.07 -7.87 19.89
N VAL A 42 -4.94 -6.96 19.45
CA VAL A 42 -4.58 -5.71 18.79
C VAL A 42 -4.74 -4.55 19.75
N TYR A 43 -3.75 -3.68 19.83
CA TYR A 43 -3.73 -2.47 20.65
C TYR A 43 -3.65 -1.25 19.71
N SER A 44 -4.72 -0.48 19.62
CA SER A 44 -4.81 0.69 18.74
C SER A 44 -5.78 1.72 19.28
N PRO A 45 -5.66 3.00 18.94
CA PRO A 45 -6.70 3.99 19.17
C PRO A 45 -8.05 3.54 18.60
N VAL A 46 -9.12 3.68 19.37
CA VAL A 46 -10.49 3.38 18.96
C VAL A 46 -11.23 4.69 18.71
N VAL A 47 -12.09 4.73 17.70
CA VAL A 47 -12.98 5.85 17.36
C VAL A 47 -14.45 5.41 17.33
N GLU A 48 -15.36 6.35 17.53
CA GLU A 48 -16.79 6.07 17.55
C GLU A 48 -17.34 5.52 16.21
N LYS A 49 -16.76 5.98 15.11
CA LYS A 49 -17.18 5.59 13.75
C LYS A 49 -15.96 5.12 12.95
N PRO A 50 -15.58 3.85 13.07
CA PRO A 50 -14.52 3.29 12.24
C PRO A 50 -15.00 3.06 10.81
N ASP A 51 -14.07 3.07 9.84
CA ASP A 51 -14.38 2.82 8.43
C ASP A 51 -14.76 1.36 8.15
N PHE A 52 -14.29 0.45 9.00
CA PHE A 52 -14.61 -0.99 8.90
C PHE A 52 -14.43 -1.71 10.25
N PRO A 53 -15.09 -2.88 10.43
CA PRO A 53 -14.95 -3.69 11.65
C PRO A 53 -13.49 -4.15 11.81
N PRO A 54 -12.95 -4.17 13.04
CA PRO A 54 -11.61 -4.69 13.30
C PRO A 54 -11.58 -6.21 13.17
N THR A 55 -10.47 -6.76 12.70
CA THR A 55 -10.20 -8.20 12.75
C THR A 55 -9.50 -8.54 14.07
N GLY A 56 -10.06 -9.48 14.84
CA GLY A 56 -9.55 -9.88 16.15
C GLY A 56 -9.95 -8.97 17.30
N ASP A 57 -9.41 -9.27 18.49
CA ASP A 57 -9.68 -8.51 19.72
C ASP A 57 -8.96 -7.16 19.70
N LEU A 58 -9.72 -6.07 19.63
CA LEU A 58 -9.19 -4.71 19.64
C LEU A 58 -9.29 -4.08 21.03
N VAL A 59 -8.15 -3.72 21.59
CA VAL A 59 -8.01 -3.03 22.87
C VAL A 59 -7.67 -1.55 22.62
N ASP A 60 -8.48 -0.65 23.16
CA ASP A 60 -8.23 0.78 23.08
C ASP A 60 -6.98 1.19 23.86
N VAL A 61 -6.17 2.05 23.28
CA VAL A 61 -4.99 2.64 23.91
C VAL A 61 -5.16 4.14 24.08
N PRO A 62 -4.51 4.75 25.09
CA PRO A 62 -4.53 6.20 25.25
C PRO A 62 -4.10 6.90 23.97
N ASN A 63 -4.89 7.90 23.54
CA ASN A 63 -4.62 8.62 22.31
C ASN A 63 -5.14 10.06 22.35
N MET A 64 -4.66 10.88 21.41
CA MET A 64 -5.15 12.23 21.17
C MET A 64 -5.31 12.48 19.67
N ARG A 65 -6.09 13.48 19.29
CA ARG A 65 -6.16 13.90 17.87
C ARG A 65 -4.79 14.38 17.40
N MET A 66 -4.42 14.01 16.18
CA MET A 66 -3.16 14.47 15.59
C MET A 66 -3.16 16.01 15.53
N PRO A 67 -2.18 16.69 16.17
CA PRO A 67 -2.13 18.15 16.21
C PRO A 67 -1.53 18.75 14.92
N VAL A 68 -1.96 18.23 13.76
CA VAL A 68 -1.49 18.66 12.44
C VAL A 68 -2.68 19.12 11.61
N PRO A 69 -2.65 20.35 11.02
CA PRO A 69 -3.73 20.84 10.18
C PRO A 69 -4.09 19.85 9.06
N ARG A 70 -5.38 19.66 8.81
CA ARG A 70 -5.94 18.74 7.78
C ARG A 70 -5.64 17.25 7.97
N ARG A 71 -5.18 16.83 9.17
CA ARG A 71 -4.93 15.43 9.57
C ARG A 71 -5.66 15.05 10.84
N GLY A 72 -6.73 15.77 11.18
CA GLY A 72 -7.52 15.54 12.40
C GLY A 72 -8.28 14.22 12.44
N GLU A 73 -8.35 13.51 11.31
CA GLU A 73 -8.86 12.14 11.22
C GLU A 73 -7.92 11.13 11.89
N TYR A 74 -6.62 11.41 11.93
CA TYR A 74 -5.64 10.52 12.55
C TYR A 74 -5.53 10.75 14.06
N ARG A 75 -5.19 9.69 14.78
CA ARG A 75 -4.90 9.70 16.20
C ARG A 75 -3.42 9.51 16.45
N LEU A 76 -2.89 10.21 17.42
CA LEU A 76 -1.54 9.97 17.95
C LEU A 76 -1.68 9.09 19.19
N GLY A 77 -1.14 7.87 19.11
CA GLY A 77 -1.07 6.96 20.24
C GLY A 77 -0.17 7.53 21.35
N LEU A 78 -0.62 7.47 22.60
CA LEU A 78 0.10 7.88 23.78
C LEU A 78 0.74 6.66 24.48
N PRO A 79 1.65 6.86 25.47
CA PRO A 79 2.21 5.75 26.22
C PRO A 79 1.14 4.88 26.90
N LEU A 80 1.34 3.57 26.91
CA LEU A 80 0.43 2.62 27.53
C LEU A 80 0.14 3.00 29.00
N ASP A 81 -1.13 3.09 29.35
CA ASP A 81 -1.58 3.31 30.72
C ASP A 81 -1.57 2.01 31.56
N SER A 82 -2.06 2.09 32.79
CA SER A 82 -2.14 0.94 33.70
C SER A 82 -3.10 -0.14 33.18
N LYS A 83 -4.22 0.26 32.54
CA LYS A 83 -5.25 -0.65 32.01
C LYS A 83 -4.69 -1.46 30.85
N ALA A 84 -4.12 -0.78 29.85
CA ALA A 84 -3.53 -1.45 28.68
C ALA A 84 -2.33 -2.34 29.09
N ARG A 85 -1.51 -1.93 30.07
CA ARG A 85 -0.41 -2.76 30.59
C ARG A 85 -0.90 -3.97 31.36
N SER A 86 -1.98 -3.86 32.12
CA SER A 86 -2.58 -4.97 32.86
C SER A 86 -3.17 -6.00 31.89
N ASP A 87 -3.90 -5.52 30.87
CA ASP A 87 -4.45 -6.36 29.80
C ASP A 87 -3.33 -7.10 29.03
N LEU A 88 -2.27 -6.37 28.65
CA LEU A 88 -1.10 -6.93 27.97
C LEU A 88 -0.38 -7.98 28.83
N ALA A 89 -0.29 -7.76 30.14
CA ALA A 89 0.30 -8.73 31.05
C ALA A 89 -0.59 -9.97 31.23
N ALA A 90 -1.90 -9.80 31.30
CA ALA A 90 -2.88 -10.91 31.38
C ALA A 90 -2.92 -11.73 30.07
N PHE A 91 -2.81 -11.06 28.92
CA PHE A 91 -2.71 -11.74 27.62
C PHE A 91 -1.41 -12.55 27.50
N ALA A 92 -0.35 -12.19 28.23
CA ALA A 92 0.94 -12.88 28.26
C ALA A 92 1.48 -13.19 26.84
N PRO A 93 1.71 -12.18 25.99
CA PRO A 93 2.20 -12.41 24.64
C PRO A 93 3.63 -12.98 24.66
N ASN A 94 3.94 -13.83 23.70
CA ASN A 94 5.30 -14.27 23.43
C ASN A 94 5.92 -13.57 22.20
N MET A 95 5.14 -12.76 21.47
CA MET A 95 5.59 -11.95 20.33
C MET A 95 4.93 -10.57 20.40
N VAL A 96 5.70 -9.53 20.13
CA VAL A 96 5.20 -8.16 19.94
C VAL A 96 5.45 -7.72 18.51
N HIS A 97 4.39 -7.22 17.84
CA HIS A 97 4.48 -6.63 16.51
C HIS A 97 4.13 -5.13 16.58
N LEU A 98 5.02 -4.27 16.12
CA LEU A 98 4.86 -2.82 16.14
C LEU A 98 4.70 -2.30 14.70
N SER A 99 3.56 -1.68 14.38
CA SER A 99 3.34 -1.09 13.05
C SER A 99 3.54 0.43 12.99
N ALA A 100 3.80 1.06 14.13
CA ALA A 100 4.06 2.50 14.19
C ALA A 100 5.14 2.83 15.24
N PRO A 101 6.09 3.71 14.91
CA PRO A 101 7.12 4.19 15.84
C PRO A 101 6.63 5.37 16.70
N ASP A 102 5.35 5.34 17.13
CA ASP A 102 4.72 6.35 17.97
C ASP A 102 5.00 6.10 19.47
N PHE A 103 4.40 6.92 20.34
CA PHE A 103 4.61 6.76 21.80
C PHE A 103 4.04 5.45 22.34
N THR A 104 2.96 4.91 21.73
CA THR A 104 2.42 3.59 22.07
C THR A 104 3.42 2.51 21.70
N GLY A 105 3.97 2.54 20.46
CA GLY A 105 5.00 1.62 19.99
C GLY A 105 6.25 1.65 20.85
N HIS A 106 6.74 2.83 21.22
CA HIS A 106 7.88 2.98 22.14
C HIS A 106 7.60 2.40 23.53
N SER A 107 6.38 2.60 24.07
CA SER A 107 5.97 2.05 25.34
C SER A 107 5.89 0.53 25.31
N ALA A 108 5.34 -0.03 24.25
CA ALA A 108 5.24 -1.47 24.02
C ALA A 108 6.64 -2.11 23.84
N LEU A 109 7.51 -1.50 23.05
CA LEU A 109 8.90 -1.92 22.88
C LEU A 109 9.63 -1.99 24.22
N LYS A 110 9.51 -0.94 25.05
CA LYS A 110 10.12 -0.91 26.39
C LYS A 110 9.54 -2.01 27.31
N TRP A 111 8.25 -2.29 27.19
CA TRP A 111 7.57 -3.33 27.96
C TRP A 111 8.06 -4.72 27.56
N ALA A 112 8.16 -5.01 26.26
CA ALA A 112 8.62 -6.27 25.71
C ALA A 112 10.09 -6.56 26.06
N ARG A 113 10.96 -5.55 25.89
CA ARG A 113 12.40 -5.67 26.22
C ARG A 113 12.66 -6.00 27.69
N LYS A 114 11.85 -5.47 28.63
CA LYS A 114 11.96 -5.81 30.07
C LYS A 114 11.57 -7.25 30.38
N ARG A 115 10.91 -7.96 29.45
CA ARG A 115 10.42 -9.33 29.62
C ARG A 115 11.07 -10.32 28.66
N ASP A 116 12.08 -9.86 27.93
CA ASP A 116 12.77 -10.62 26.90
C ASP A 116 11.86 -11.23 25.82
N ILE A 117 10.76 -10.51 25.50
CA ILE A 117 9.83 -10.88 24.43
C ILE A 117 10.37 -10.32 23.11
N PRO A 118 10.47 -11.15 22.03
CA PRO A 118 10.91 -10.68 20.72
C PRO A 118 9.94 -9.67 20.11
N VAL A 119 10.52 -8.70 19.40
CA VAL A 119 9.80 -7.58 18.80
C VAL A 119 10.09 -7.51 17.31
N LEU A 120 9.06 -7.68 16.49
CA LEU A 120 9.07 -7.37 15.07
C LEU A 120 8.48 -5.97 14.86
N ALA A 121 9.07 -5.15 14.00
CA ALA A 121 8.42 -3.93 13.54
C ALA A 121 8.14 -3.98 12.03
N SER A 122 6.99 -3.45 11.62
CA SER A 122 6.64 -3.31 10.20
C SER A 122 6.73 -1.85 9.76
N VAL A 123 7.42 -1.64 8.65
CA VAL A 123 7.61 -0.32 8.06
C VAL A 123 6.60 -0.16 6.93
N HIS A 124 5.63 0.75 7.10
CA HIS A 124 4.57 0.99 6.11
C HIS A 124 4.64 2.38 5.49
N THR A 125 5.31 3.31 6.17
CA THR A 125 5.31 4.73 5.84
C THR A 125 6.70 5.31 6.04
N ARG A 126 7.11 6.16 5.14
CA ARG A 126 8.36 6.91 5.19
C ARG A 126 8.18 8.15 6.06
N PHE A 127 8.14 7.95 7.38
CA PHE A 127 7.93 9.06 8.33
C PHE A 127 9.03 10.11 8.27
N GLU A 128 10.26 9.74 7.91
CA GLU A 128 11.40 10.64 7.75
C GLU A 128 11.19 11.69 6.67
N THR A 129 10.35 11.42 5.68
CA THR A 129 10.05 12.36 4.59
C THR A 129 8.97 13.38 4.95
N TYR A 130 8.19 13.15 6.01
CA TYR A 130 7.07 14.02 6.38
C TYR A 130 7.48 15.48 6.64
N PRO A 131 8.62 15.79 7.30
CA PRO A 131 9.04 17.17 7.52
C PRO A 131 9.11 18.01 6.23
N ARG A 132 9.41 17.42 5.08
CA ARG A 132 9.46 18.10 3.78
C ARG A 132 8.09 18.64 3.36
N TYR A 133 7.02 17.86 3.59
CA TYR A 133 5.66 18.24 3.21
C TYR A 133 5.04 19.32 4.09
N TYR A 134 5.66 19.59 5.25
CA TYR A 134 5.21 20.61 6.22
C TYR A 134 6.15 21.82 6.30
N ASN A 135 7.05 22.00 5.31
CA ASN A 135 8.06 23.07 5.27
C ASN A 135 9.01 23.10 6.50
N VAL A 136 9.22 21.96 7.14
CA VAL A 136 10.15 21.78 8.27
C VAL A 136 11.23 20.75 7.96
N GLY A 137 11.69 20.69 6.71
CA GLY A 137 12.67 19.72 6.22
C GLY A 137 13.98 19.66 7.02
N PHE A 138 14.35 20.72 7.72
CA PHE A 138 15.51 20.75 8.63
C PHE A 138 15.39 19.75 9.80
N LEU A 139 14.18 19.27 10.12
CA LEU A 139 13.95 18.25 11.16
C LEU A 139 14.15 16.82 10.66
N GLU A 140 14.32 16.61 9.37
CA GLU A 140 14.48 15.27 8.78
C GLU A 140 15.59 14.44 9.45
N PRO A 141 16.81 14.94 9.68
CA PRO A 141 17.86 14.18 10.36
C PRO A 141 17.50 13.79 11.80
N VAL A 142 16.71 14.64 12.48
CA VAL A 142 16.24 14.35 13.85
C VAL A 142 15.22 13.22 13.84
N VAL A 143 14.25 13.26 12.90
CA VAL A 143 13.25 12.20 12.73
C VAL A 143 13.94 10.90 12.34
N GLU A 144 14.87 10.94 11.39
CA GLU A 144 15.66 9.77 10.98
C GLU A 144 16.43 9.14 12.15
N SER A 145 17.13 9.95 12.96
CA SER A 145 17.84 9.47 14.14
C SER A 145 16.90 8.85 15.18
N PHE A 146 15.69 9.41 15.35
CA PHE A 146 14.66 8.87 16.23
C PHE A 146 14.15 7.51 15.72
N LEU A 147 13.87 7.38 14.43
CA LEU A 147 13.43 6.13 13.79
C LEU A 147 14.52 5.06 13.86
N ARG A 148 15.76 5.42 13.54
CA ARG A 148 16.92 4.51 13.64
C ARG A 148 17.06 3.95 15.06
N ARG A 149 17.01 4.80 16.09
CA ARG A 149 17.05 4.36 17.49
C ARG A 149 15.88 3.44 17.87
N PHE A 150 14.70 3.64 17.28
CA PHE A 150 13.55 2.77 17.50
C PHE A 150 13.75 1.41 16.83
N TYR A 151 14.09 1.39 15.56
CA TYR A 151 14.23 0.18 14.77
C TYR A 151 15.39 -0.70 15.23
N HIS A 152 16.54 -0.14 15.57
CA HIS A 152 17.68 -0.90 16.15
C HIS A 152 17.34 -1.60 17.47
N ARG A 153 16.27 -1.21 18.14
CA ARG A 153 15.80 -1.87 19.35
C ARG A 153 14.76 -2.96 19.09
N CYS A 154 14.32 -3.14 17.88
CA CYS A 154 13.53 -4.29 17.45
C CYS A 154 14.45 -5.48 17.16
N ASP A 155 13.94 -6.68 17.04
CA ASP A 155 14.73 -7.87 16.73
C ASP A 155 14.81 -8.11 15.22
N ALA A 156 13.81 -7.66 14.46
CA ALA A 156 13.78 -7.63 13.01
C ALA A 156 12.77 -6.60 12.50
N LEU A 157 12.87 -6.24 11.25
CA LEU A 157 11.86 -5.46 10.53
C LEU A 157 11.23 -6.29 9.41
N VAL A 158 10.04 -5.85 8.98
CA VAL A 158 9.44 -6.24 7.70
C VAL A 158 9.09 -4.99 6.90
N ALA A 159 9.32 -5.03 5.59
CA ALA A 159 9.05 -3.93 4.67
C ALA A 159 8.32 -4.41 3.41
N PRO A 160 7.52 -3.55 2.74
CA PRO A 160 6.59 -3.99 1.70
C PRO A 160 7.24 -4.24 0.33
N SER A 161 8.44 -3.76 0.07
CA SER A 161 9.12 -3.93 -1.22
C SER A 161 10.63 -4.09 -1.05
N GLN A 162 11.27 -4.72 -2.02
CA GLN A 162 12.71 -4.90 -2.03
C GLN A 162 13.44 -3.55 -2.07
N SER A 163 12.95 -2.60 -2.85
CA SER A 163 13.50 -1.24 -2.91
C SER A 163 13.46 -0.53 -1.56
N GLN A 164 12.38 -0.72 -0.78
CA GLN A 164 12.32 -0.14 0.57
C GLN A 164 13.27 -0.85 1.55
N ILE A 165 13.48 -2.16 1.41
CA ILE A 165 14.49 -2.89 2.21
C ILE A 165 15.89 -2.30 1.95
N GLU A 166 16.25 -2.10 0.69
CA GLU A 166 17.54 -1.53 0.28
C GLU A 166 17.72 -0.11 0.84
N GLU A 167 16.68 0.71 0.75
CA GLU A 167 16.70 2.07 1.29
C GLU A 167 16.85 2.08 2.81
N LEU A 168 16.10 1.26 3.55
CA LEU A 168 16.21 1.15 5.01
C LEU A 168 17.61 0.69 5.45
N LYS A 169 18.21 -0.25 4.70
CA LYS A 169 19.59 -0.68 4.93
C LYS A 169 20.59 0.43 4.62
N ALA A 170 20.44 1.15 3.52
CA ALA A 170 21.29 2.28 3.17
C ALA A 170 21.24 3.42 4.21
N GLN A 171 20.10 3.59 4.88
CA GLN A 171 19.91 4.55 5.98
C GLN A 171 20.31 4.00 7.35
N ASP A 172 20.90 2.80 7.42
CA ASP A 172 21.29 2.14 8.67
C ASP A 172 20.10 2.04 9.66
N MET A 173 18.90 1.69 9.16
CA MET A 173 17.73 1.55 10.02
C MET A 173 17.71 0.20 10.74
N HIS A 174 18.10 -0.89 10.08
CA HIS A 174 18.25 -2.24 10.66
C HIS A 174 18.92 -3.20 9.68
N ASP A 175 19.62 -4.22 10.17
CA ASP A 175 20.28 -5.24 9.36
C ASP A 175 19.34 -6.38 8.96
N ASP A 176 18.50 -6.85 9.89
CA ASP A 176 17.54 -7.95 9.67
C ASP A 176 16.20 -7.39 9.21
N ILE A 177 16.01 -7.31 7.89
CA ILE A 177 14.79 -6.83 7.27
C ILE A 177 14.28 -7.88 6.28
N SER A 178 13.07 -8.39 6.51
CA SER A 178 12.41 -9.36 5.63
C SER A 178 11.33 -8.68 4.79
N LEU A 179 11.03 -9.29 3.64
CA LEU A 179 9.97 -8.81 2.76
C LEU A 179 8.58 -9.21 3.32
N TRP A 180 7.72 -8.22 3.50
CA TRP A 180 6.29 -8.38 3.72
C TRP A 180 5.53 -7.54 2.71
N SER A 181 5.42 -8.04 1.49
CA SER A 181 4.78 -7.35 0.37
C SER A 181 3.26 -7.23 0.55
N ARG A 182 2.56 -6.92 -0.50
CA ARG A 182 1.10 -6.87 -0.51
C ARG A 182 0.57 -7.95 -1.42
N GLY A 183 -0.56 -8.51 -1.04
CA GLY A 183 -1.28 -9.47 -1.86
C GLY A 183 -2.40 -8.82 -2.63
N VAL A 184 -2.88 -9.52 -3.63
CA VAL A 184 -4.11 -9.21 -4.35
C VAL A 184 -5.16 -10.29 -4.10
N ASP A 185 -6.41 -9.87 -3.97
CA ASP A 185 -7.54 -10.77 -3.83
C ASP A 185 -8.04 -11.17 -5.22
N ARG A 186 -7.62 -12.34 -5.68
CA ARG A 186 -7.96 -12.84 -7.01
C ARG A 186 -9.42 -13.30 -7.16
N SER A 187 -10.16 -13.43 -6.06
CA SER A 187 -11.61 -13.62 -6.15
C SER A 187 -12.34 -12.32 -6.51
N VAL A 188 -11.69 -11.20 -6.23
CA VAL A 188 -12.16 -9.85 -6.57
C VAL A 188 -11.57 -9.40 -7.89
N PHE A 189 -10.24 -9.35 -8.03
CA PHE A 189 -9.55 -8.84 -9.22
C PHE A 189 -9.19 -9.98 -10.19
N ASP A 190 -9.89 -10.02 -11.32
CA ASP A 190 -9.75 -11.05 -12.35
C ASP A 190 -10.19 -10.48 -13.72
N PRO A 191 -9.54 -10.84 -14.84
CA PRO A 191 -9.93 -10.37 -16.17
C PRO A 191 -11.38 -10.70 -16.55
N SER A 192 -11.95 -11.79 -16.01
CA SER A 192 -13.34 -12.20 -16.26
C SER A 192 -14.38 -11.22 -15.71
N LYS A 193 -13.97 -10.23 -14.92
CA LYS A 193 -14.85 -9.16 -14.40
C LYS A 193 -15.08 -8.05 -15.42
N ARG A 194 -14.41 -8.10 -16.59
CA ARG A 194 -14.66 -7.16 -17.69
C ARG A 194 -16.11 -7.22 -18.14
N ASP A 195 -16.76 -6.06 -18.25
CA ASP A 195 -18.18 -5.94 -18.57
C ASP A 195 -18.40 -4.90 -19.67
N LEU A 196 -18.86 -5.36 -20.84
CA LEU A 196 -19.12 -4.51 -21.99
C LEU A 196 -20.38 -3.66 -21.83
N GLU A 197 -21.39 -4.12 -21.08
CA GLU A 197 -22.58 -3.33 -20.78
C GLU A 197 -22.22 -2.17 -19.86
N TRP A 198 -21.40 -2.45 -18.83
CA TRP A 198 -20.86 -1.41 -17.96
C TRP A 198 -20.04 -0.38 -18.75
N ARG A 199 -19.22 -0.80 -19.70
CA ARG A 199 -18.45 0.12 -20.58
C ARG A 199 -19.39 1.06 -21.34
N ARG A 200 -20.37 0.52 -22.06
CA ARG A 200 -21.34 1.30 -22.84
C ARG A 200 -22.12 2.27 -21.96
N ALA A 201 -22.56 1.84 -20.77
CA ALA A 201 -23.26 2.69 -19.80
C ALA A 201 -22.40 3.86 -19.28
N ASN A 202 -21.06 3.72 -19.33
CA ASN A 202 -20.11 4.76 -18.94
C ASN A 202 -19.47 5.51 -20.14
N GLY A 203 -20.05 5.38 -21.34
CA GLY A 203 -19.63 6.11 -22.54
C GLY A 203 -18.34 5.59 -23.19
N LEU A 204 -17.99 4.33 -22.95
CA LEU A 204 -16.89 3.62 -23.58
C LEU A 204 -17.46 2.60 -24.59
N ALA A 205 -17.14 2.73 -25.87
CA ALA A 205 -17.50 1.73 -26.87
C ALA A 205 -16.69 0.43 -26.67
N ASP A 206 -17.14 -0.66 -27.30
CA ASP A 206 -16.51 -1.97 -27.14
C ASP A 206 -15.08 -2.01 -27.68
N ASP A 207 -14.82 -1.25 -28.73
CA ASP A 207 -13.54 -1.10 -29.43
C ASP A 207 -12.68 0.10 -28.95
N ASP A 208 -13.21 0.93 -28.04
CA ASP A 208 -12.42 2.00 -27.43
C ASP A 208 -11.26 1.41 -26.59
N VAL A 209 -10.11 2.03 -26.63
CA VAL A 209 -8.98 1.72 -25.74
C VAL A 209 -8.99 2.70 -24.56
N ALA A 210 -9.33 2.23 -23.37
CA ALA A 210 -9.44 3.04 -22.16
C ALA A 210 -8.14 2.98 -21.33
N ILE A 211 -7.47 4.13 -21.19
CA ILE A 211 -6.36 4.31 -20.24
C ILE A 211 -6.94 4.59 -18.86
N VAL A 212 -6.59 3.77 -17.88
CA VAL A 212 -7.16 3.79 -16.53
C VAL A 212 -6.22 4.49 -15.55
N PHE A 213 -6.77 5.42 -14.77
CA PHE A 213 -6.23 5.86 -13.50
C PHE A 213 -7.05 5.25 -12.36
N LEU A 214 -6.39 4.68 -11.36
CA LEU A 214 -7.03 4.19 -10.14
C LEU A 214 -6.30 4.75 -8.90
N GLY A 215 -7.03 5.42 -8.04
CA GLY A 215 -6.48 5.90 -6.76
C GLY A 215 -7.19 7.11 -6.19
N ARG A 216 -6.70 7.56 -5.03
CA ARG A 216 -7.14 8.82 -4.44
C ARG A 216 -6.71 10.00 -5.32
N LEU A 217 -7.63 10.91 -5.61
CA LEU A 217 -7.36 12.08 -6.46
C LEU A 217 -6.67 13.18 -5.63
N VAL A 218 -5.34 13.05 -5.50
CA VAL A 218 -4.42 13.98 -4.82
C VAL A 218 -3.17 14.17 -5.69
N MET A 219 -2.58 15.36 -5.66
CA MET A 219 -1.50 15.72 -6.60
C MET A 219 -0.26 14.81 -6.46
N GLU A 220 0.03 14.32 -5.26
CA GLU A 220 1.14 13.38 -4.99
C GLU A 220 1.01 12.03 -5.71
N LYS A 221 -0.13 11.75 -6.35
CA LYS A 221 -0.34 10.58 -7.22
C LYS A 221 0.01 10.85 -8.69
N GLY A 222 0.64 11.99 -9.00
CA GLY A 222 1.08 12.32 -10.35
C GLY A 222 -0.05 12.68 -11.30
N LEU A 223 -1.14 13.30 -10.79
CA LEU A 223 -2.29 13.68 -11.62
C LEU A 223 -1.91 14.69 -12.71
N ASP A 224 -0.95 15.56 -12.46
CA ASP A 224 -0.40 16.53 -13.41
C ASP A 224 0.35 15.82 -14.54
N VAL A 225 1.21 14.85 -14.22
CA VAL A 225 1.91 14.03 -15.21
C VAL A 225 0.90 13.20 -16.02
N PHE A 226 -0.10 12.60 -15.36
CA PHE A 226 -1.16 11.87 -16.06
C PHE A 226 -1.87 12.77 -17.09
N ALA A 227 -2.32 13.95 -16.65
CA ALA A 227 -3.03 14.89 -17.52
C ALA A 227 -2.17 15.35 -18.70
N GLU A 228 -0.91 15.73 -18.47
CA GLU A 228 -0.01 16.15 -19.56
C GLU A 228 0.29 14.99 -20.52
N THR A 229 0.47 13.76 -20.02
CA THR A 229 0.61 12.56 -20.85
C THR A 229 -0.58 12.39 -21.82
N ILE A 230 -1.81 12.55 -21.33
CA ILE A 230 -3.01 12.49 -22.16
C ILE A 230 -3.03 13.61 -23.22
N VAL A 231 -2.58 14.83 -22.86
CA VAL A 231 -2.42 15.92 -23.83
C VAL A 231 -1.41 15.57 -24.91
N GLN A 232 -0.29 14.94 -24.58
CA GLN A 232 0.73 14.50 -25.54
C GLN A 232 0.18 13.41 -26.50
N LEU A 233 -0.57 12.43 -25.99
CA LEU A 233 -1.22 11.42 -26.83
C LEU A 233 -2.23 12.06 -27.81
N ARG A 234 -3.04 13.02 -27.34
CA ARG A 234 -3.99 13.76 -28.19
C ARG A 234 -3.30 14.56 -29.29
N ARG A 235 -2.21 15.26 -28.97
CA ARG A 235 -1.39 16.00 -29.95
C ARG A 235 -0.84 15.09 -31.05
N ARG A 236 -0.52 13.84 -30.70
CA ARG A 236 -0.05 12.80 -31.63
C ARG A 236 -1.17 12.06 -32.34
N GLN A 237 -2.42 12.42 -32.08
CA GLN A 237 -3.63 11.79 -32.65
C GLN A 237 -3.72 10.28 -32.34
N ILE A 238 -3.16 9.83 -31.22
CA ILE A 238 -3.29 8.44 -30.76
C ILE A 238 -4.71 8.23 -30.21
N PRO A 239 -5.50 7.28 -30.77
CA PRO A 239 -6.85 7.03 -30.31
C PRO A 239 -6.87 6.42 -28.91
N HIS A 240 -7.59 7.03 -27.97
CA HIS A 240 -7.76 6.54 -26.61
C HIS A 240 -8.95 7.20 -25.91
N LYS A 241 -9.45 6.54 -24.89
CA LYS A 241 -10.35 7.09 -23.87
C LYS A 241 -9.63 7.14 -22.52
N VAL A 242 -10.19 7.87 -21.58
CA VAL A 242 -9.67 7.96 -20.21
C VAL A 242 -10.75 7.51 -19.25
N LEU A 243 -10.41 6.58 -18.35
CA LEU A 243 -11.25 6.09 -17.26
C LEU A 243 -10.57 6.41 -15.93
N VAL A 244 -11.24 7.19 -15.08
CA VAL A 244 -10.74 7.57 -13.75
C VAL A 244 -11.61 6.92 -12.69
N ILE A 245 -10.98 6.06 -11.87
CA ILE A 245 -11.61 5.34 -10.75
C ILE A 245 -11.03 5.88 -9.45
N GLY A 246 -11.83 6.60 -8.70
CA GLY A 246 -11.42 7.20 -7.44
C GLY A 246 -12.05 8.55 -7.18
N ASP A 247 -11.74 9.10 -6.00
CA ASP A 247 -12.20 10.42 -5.57
C ASP A 247 -11.14 11.11 -4.71
N GLY A 248 -11.28 12.41 -4.51
CA GLY A 248 -10.37 13.17 -3.67
C GLY A 248 -10.43 14.68 -3.90
N PRO A 249 -9.67 15.44 -3.11
CA PRO A 249 -9.71 16.90 -3.13
C PRO A 249 -9.28 17.53 -4.47
N ALA A 250 -8.52 16.81 -5.30
CA ALA A 250 -8.07 17.29 -6.62
C ALA A 250 -9.04 16.91 -7.77
N ARG A 251 -10.21 16.30 -7.48
CA ARG A 251 -11.14 15.83 -8.51
C ARG A 251 -11.53 16.94 -9.50
N SER A 252 -11.99 18.09 -8.99
CA SER A 252 -12.44 19.19 -9.87
C SER A 252 -11.31 19.75 -10.76
N TRP A 253 -10.08 19.70 -10.30
CA TRP A 253 -8.92 20.07 -11.10
C TRP A 253 -8.69 19.01 -12.19
N PHE A 254 -8.74 17.73 -11.83
CA PHE A 254 -8.45 16.64 -12.75
C PHE A 254 -9.51 16.49 -13.85
N GLU A 255 -10.81 16.70 -13.52
CA GLU A 255 -11.89 16.77 -14.50
C GLU A 255 -11.68 17.88 -15.54
N LYS A 256 -11.22 19.06 -15.10
CA LYS A 256 -10.88 20.17 -16.01
C LYS A 256 -9.67 19.88 -16.89
N ALA A 257 -8.67 19.17 -16.36
CA ALA A 257 -7.46 18.80 -17.08
C ALA A 257 -7.69 17.67 -18.10
N LEU A 258 -8.74 16.85 -17.90
CA LEU A 258 -9.09 15.70 -18.76
C LEU A 258 -10.50 15.84 -19.37
N PRO A 259 -10.74 16.85 -20.22
CA PRO A 259 -12.05 17.00 -20.88
C PRO A 259 -12.40 15.74 -21.68
N GLY A 260 -13.63 15.24 -21.48
CA GLY A 260 -14.11 13.99 -22.10
C GLY A 260 -13.64 12.69 -21.41
N GLY A 261 -12.97 12.79 -20.26
CA GLY A 261 -12.66 11.63 -19.42
C GLY A 261 -13.89 11.12 -18.67
N THR A 262 -13.98 9.81 -18.49
CA THR A 262 -15.03 9.13 -17.72
C THR A 262 -14.59 9.03 -16.25
N PHE A 263 -15.29 9.71 -15.35
CA PHE A 263 -15.02 9.73 -13.91
C PHE A 263 -16.10 8.96 -13.17
N VAL A 264 -15.80 7.75 -12.71
CA VAL A 264 -16.80 6.86 -12.06
C VAL A 264 -16.84 7.01 -10.54
N GLY A 265 -15.97 7.84 -9.97
CA GLY A 265 -15.90 8.08 -8.53
C GLY A 265 -15.26 6.94 -7.75
N PHE A 266 -15.34 7.02 -6.42
CA PHE A 266 -14.81 5.99 -5.53
C PHE A 266 -15.61 4.69 -5.66
N ARG A 267 -14.89 3.56 -5.82
CA ARG A 267 -15.46 2.22 -5.93
C ARG A 267 -14.75 1.26 -4.98
N THR A 268 -15.41 0.18 -4.59
CA THR A 268 -14.86 -0.88 -3.74
C THR A 268 -15.39 -2.25 -4.14
N GLY A 269 -14.72 -3.34 -3.74
CA GLY A 269 -15.19 -4.71 -3.95
C GLY A 269 -15.48 -5.03 -5.41
N ALA A 270 -16.66 -5.60 -5.68
CA ALA A 270 -17.07 -6.01 -7.01
C ALA A 270 -17.18 -4.85 -8.01
N ASP A 271 -17.68 -3.68 -7.57
CA ASP A 271 -17.81 -2.50 -8.43
C ASP A 271 -16.44 -1.94 -8.87
N LEU A 272 -15.45 -1.98 -7.96
CA LEU A 272 -14.08 -1.61 -8.30
C LEU A 272 -13.47 -2.59 -9.30
N SER A 273 -13.64 -3.88 -9.04
CA SER A 273 -13.13 -4.95 -9.89
C SER A 273 -13.72 -4.87 -11.31
N GLN A 274 -15.04 -4.70 -11.43
CA GLN A 274 -15.73 -4.53 -12.71
C GLN A 274 -15.20 -3.30 -13.45
N ALA A 275 -15.12 -2.14 -12.78
CA ALA A 275 -14.63 -0.92 -13.39
C ALA A 275 -13.18 -1.05 -13.88
N LEU A 276 -12.29 -1.65 -13.06
CA LEU A 276 -10.88 -1.81 -13.39
C LEU A 276 -10.68 -2.80 -14.55
N ALA A 277 -11.29 -3.99 -14.49
CA ALA A 277 -11.21 -5.00 -15.54
C ALA A 277 -11.86 -4.53 -16.86
N SER A 278 -12.75 -3.53 -16.79
CA SER A 278 -13.37 -2.90 -17.97
C SER A 278 -12.48 -1.83 -18.61
N GLY A 279 -11.30 -1.54 -18.08
CA GLY A 279 -10.25 -0.78 -18.74
C GLY A 279 -9.42 -1.61 -19.71
N ASP A 280 -8.40 -0.99 -20.30
CA ASP A 280 -7.54 -1.62 -21.30
C ASP A 280 -6.05 -1.46 -21.01
N ILE A 281 -5.63 -0.33 -20.43
CA ILE A 281 -4.24 -0.04 -20.06
C ILE A 281 -4.27 0.65 -18.70
N PHE A 282 -3.47 0.19 -17.75
CA PHE A 282 -3.31 0.89 -16.48
C PHE A 282 -2.12 1.83 -16.52
N PHE A 283 -2.33 3.11 -16.20
CA PHE A 283 -1.26 4.11 -16.15
C PHE A 283 -1.10 4.69 -14.75
N ASN A 284 0.08 4.48 -14.15
CA ASN A 284 0.42 4.96 -12.82
C ASN A 284 1.70 5.82 -12.83
N PRO A 285 1.62 7.15 -12.97
CA PRO A 285 2.78 8.04 -12.95
C PRO A 285 3.28 8.38 -11.54
N SER A 286 2.70 7.80 -10.48
CA SER A 286 3.06 8.10 -9.10
C SER A 286 4.48 7.63 -8.77
N ILE A 287 5.29 8.54 -8.22
CA ILE A 287 6.66 8.26 -7.75
C ILE A 287 6.74 8.05 -6.23
N THR A 288 5.60 8.09 -5.52
CA THR A 288 5.57 8.08 -4.05
C THR A 288 5.03 6.77 -3.46
N GLU A 289 4.70 5.80 -4.30
CA GLU A 289 4.15 4.53 -3.87
C GLU A 289 5.22 3.63 -3.23
N THR A 290 4.95 3.11 -2.03
CA THR A 290 5.87 2.19 -1.34
C THR A 290 5.81 0.77 -1.88
N PHE A 291 4.65 0.36 -2.45
CA PHE A 291 4.46 -0.96 -3.06
C PHE A 291 3.68 -0.88 -4.38
N GLY A 292 2.55 -0.15 -4.43
CA GLY A 292 1.69 -0.05 -5.63
C GLY A 292 0.56 -1.07 -5.64
N ASN A 293 -0.28 -1.12 -4.60
CA ASN A 293 -1.43 -2.02 -4.55
C ASN A 293 -2.30 -1.93 -5.80
N VAL A 294 -2.59 -0.70 -6.26
CA VAL A 294 -3.42 -0.47 -7.46
C VAL A 294 -2.77 -1.01 -8.74
N THR A 295 -1.43 -0.98 -8.81
CA THR A 295 -0.66 -1.60 -9.90
C THR A 295 -0.84 -3.11 -9.91
N LEU A 296 -0.73 -3.75 -8.74
CA LEU A 296 -0.95 -5.19 -8.60
C LEU A 296 -2.40 -5.60 -8.88
N GLU A 297 -3.38 -4.79 -8.47
CA GLU A 297 -4.80 -4.97 -8.77
C GLU A 297 -5.08 -4.87 -10.27
N ALA A 298 -4.44 -3.94 -10.98
CA ALA A 298 -4.52 -3.79 -12.43
C ALA A 298 -3.89 -5.00 -13.16
N MET A 299 -2.71 -5.44 -12.74
CA MET A 299 -2.07 -6.65 -13.28
C MET A 299 -2.97 -7.87 -13.08
N ALA A 300 -3.55 -8.06 -11.88
CA ALA A 300 -4.47 -9.15 -11.59
C ALA A 300 -5.76 -9.08 -12.42
N SER A 301 -6.17 -7.90 -12.85
CA SER A 301 -7.31 -7.66 -13.74
C SER A 301 -6.95 -7.80 -15.24
N GLY A 302 -5.71 -8.19 -15.56
CA GLY A 302 -5.24 -8.44 -16.93
C GLY A 302 -4.90 -7.18 -17.72
N LEU A 303 -4.66 -6.04 -17.07
CA LEU A 303 -4.24 -4.82 -17.77
C LEU A 303 -2.71 -4.76 -17.85
N PRO A 304 -2.12 -4.46 -19.03
CA PRO A 304 -0.74 -4.06 -19.11
C PRO A 304 -0.55 -2.75 -18.36
N VAL A 305 0.61 -2.61 -17.73
CA VAL A 305 0.91 -1.46 -16.86
C VAL A 305 1.93 -0.54 -17.51
N VAL A 306 1.64 0.76 -17.57
CA VAL A 306 2.67 1.78 -17.78
C VAL A 306 2.80 2.55 -16.47
N ALA A 307 4.00 2.59 -15.90
CA ALA A 307 4.20 3.20 -14.59
C ALA A 307 5.54 3.94 -14.49
N ALA A 308 5.65 4.83 -13.50
CA ALA A 308 6.92 5.41 -13.12
C ALA A 308 7.90 4.31 -12.68
N GLY A 309 9.14 4.34 -13.17
CA GLY A 309 10.26 3.51 -12.75
C GLY A 309 10.74 3.86 -11.35
N ALA A 310 9.80 3.99 -10.40
CA ALA A 310 10.05 4.37 -9.02
C ALA A 310 9.50 3.32 -8.05
N THR A 311 10.11 3.26 -6.90
CA THR A 311 9.86 2.39 -5.73
C THR A 311 8.84 1.23 -5.90
N GLY A 312 7.54 1.49 -5.71
CA GLY A 312 6.53 0.43 -5.67
C GLY A 312 6.32 -0.28 -7.01
N ALA A 313 6.09 0.47 -8.09
CA ALA A 313 5.81 -0.11 -9.40
C ALA A 313 7.01 -0.88 -9.98
N ALA A 314 8.24 -0.40 -9.74
CA ALA A 314 9.46 -1.07 -10.18
C ALA A 314 9.66 -2.48 -9.58
N SER A 315 8.99 -2.77 -8.45
CA SER A 315 9.03 -4.11 -7.83
C SER A 315 7.98 -5.07 -8.40
N LEU A 316 7.04 -4.60 -9.19
CA LEU A 316 5.89 -5.36 -9.70
C LEU A 316 5.94 -5.57 -11.22
N VAL A 317 6.34 -4.53 -11.94
CA VAL A 317 6.31 -4.50 -13.41
C VAL A 317 7.65 -4.99 -13.96
N ASN A 318 7.60 -6.03 -14.78
CA ASN A 318 8.74 -6.46 -15.60
C ASN A 318 8.72 -5.66 -16.90
N ASP A 319 9.68 -4.73 -17.05
CA ASP A 319 9.74 -3.85 -18.24
C ASP A 319 9.86 -4.65 -19.54
N GLY A 320 8.97 -4.37 -20.48
CA GLY A 320 8.89 -5.06 -21.77
C GLY A 320 8.21 -6.45 -21.75
N GLU A 321 7.71 -6.91 -20.58
CA GLU A 321 7.03 -8.21 -20.46
C GLU A 321 5.60 -8.09 -19.90
N THR A 322 5.43 -7.32 -18.81
CA THR A 322 4.13 -7.11 -18.15
C THR A 322 3.64 -5.68 -18.30
N GLY A 323 4.44 -4.82 -18.93
CA GLY A 323 4.19 -3.40 -19.09
C GLY A 323 5.46 -2.64 -19.41
N ARG A 324 5.46 -1.35 -19.10
CA ARG A 324 6.62 -0.47 -19.27
C ARG A 324 6.88 0.36 -18.01
N LEU A 325 8.14 0.45 -17.63
CA LEU A 325 8.62 1.37 -16.61
C LEU A 325 9.25 2.59 -17.28
N VAL A 326 8.87 3.78 -16.84
CA VAL A 326 9.37 5.04 -17.38
C VAL A 326 10.10 5.79 -16.27
N GLU A 327 11.38 6.10 -16.50
CA GLU A 327 12.18 6.83 -15.52
C GLU A 327 11.63 8.25 -15.27
N PRO A 328 11.42 8.63 -14.00
CA PRO A 328 10.84 9.92 -13.66
C PRO A 328 11.89 11.05 -13.69
N ASP A 329 12.21 11.51 -14.88
CA ASP A 329 13.07 12.68 -15.11
C ASP A 329 12.34 14.01 -14.78
N LYS A 330 12.69 15.10 -15.48
CA LYS A 330 11.96 16.37 -15.37
C LYS A 330 10.50 16.18 -15.79
N PRO A 331 9.53 16.84 -15.11
CA PRO A 331 8.10 16.56 -15.29
C PRO A 331 7.62 16.53 -16.75
N ASP A 332 8.01 17.52 -17.59
CA ASP A 332 7.60 17.58 -18.99
C ASP A 332 8.21 16.44 -19.83
N ALA A 333 9.49 16.12 -19.62
CA ALA A 333 10.16 15.00 -20.28
C ALA A 333 9.57 13.67 -19.84
N PHE A 334 9.20 13.53 -18.57
CA PHE A 334 8.57 12.36 -18.03
C PHE A 334 7.18 12.11 -18.64
N ALA A 335 6.33 13.14 -18.72
CA ALA A 335 5.02 13.02 -19.36
C ALA A 335 5.13 12.65 -20.85
N GLN A 336 6.12 13.20 -21.57
CA GLN A 336 6.41 12.82 -22.95
C GLN A 336 6.82 11.36 -23.08
N ALA A 337 7.75 10.90 -22.23
CA ALA A 337 8.21 9.51 -22.23
C ALA A 337 7.08 8.53 -21.85
N CYS A 338 6.19 8.90 -20.92
CA CYS A 338 4.99 8.15 -20.61
C CYS A 338 4.05 8.02 -21.83
N ALA A 339 3.86 9.11 -22.59
CA ALA A 339 3.06 9.07 -23.80
C ALA A 339 3.69 8.16 -24.89
N GLU A 340 5.01 8.16 -25.00
CA GLU A 340 5.75 7.25 -25.90
C GLU A 340 5.60 5.78 -25.48
N ALA A 341 5.61 5.51 -24.18
CA ALA A 341 5.40 4.16 -23.64
C ALA A 341 3.94 3.68 -23.78
N LEU A 342 2.95 4.57 -23.70
CA LEU A 342 1.53 4.25 -23.81
C LEU A 342 1.08 4.05 -25.27
N ALA A 343 1.63 4.81 -26.22
CA ALA A 343 1.18 4.82 -27.61
C ALA A 343 1.14 3.43 -28.27
N PRO A 344 2.14 2.53 -28.12
CA PRO A 344 2.07 1.19 -28.66
C PRO A 344 0.86 0.39 -28.16
N TYR A 345 0.56 0.47 -26.85
CA TYR A 345 -0.59 -0.23 -26.27
C TYR A 345 -1.92 0.31 -26.74
N CYS A 346 -2.00 1.59 -27.13
CA CYS A 346 -3.23 2.15 -27.71
C CYS A 346 -3.50 1.65 -29.15
N MET A 347 -2.45 1.24 -29.87
CA MET A 347 -2.52 0.92 -31.30
C MET A 347 -2.36 -0.57 -31.62
N ASP A 348 -1.83 -1.36 -30.70
CA ASP A 348 -1.53 -2.79 -30.90
C ASP A 348 -2.26 -3.64 -29.84
N ASP A 349 -3.34 -4.29 -30.28
CA ASP A 349 -4.16 -5.17 -29.45
C ASP A 349 -3.38 -6.42 -29.01
N ALA A 350 -2.52 -6.97 -29.87
CA ALA A 350 -1.78 -8.17 -29.57
C ALA A 350 -0.77 -7.91 -28.44
N LEU A 351 -0.01 -6.81 -28.52
CA LEU A 351 0.92 -6.37 -27.47
C LEU A 351 0.18 -6.11 -26.16
N ARG A 352 -0.98 -5.44 -26.23
CA ARG A 352 -1.78 -5.11 -25.05
C ARG A 352 -2.29 -6.37 -24.34
N LEU A 353 -2.80 -7.34 -25.08
CA LEU A 353 -3.30 -8.60 -24.55
C LEU A 353 -2.16 -9.48 -24.01
N GLU A 354 -1.04 -9.57 -24.71
CA GLU A 354 0.12 -10.34 -24.28
C GLU A 354 0.68 -9.83 -22.93
N HIS A 355 0.98 -8.54 -22.83
CA HIS A 355 1.53 -7.95 -21.60
C HIS A 355 0.49 -7.97 -20.46
N GLY A 356 -0.80 -7.82 -20.76
CA GLY A 356 -1.88 -7.98 -19.79
C GLY A 356 -1.94 -9.39 -19.20
N ALA A 357 -1.88 -10.42 -20.07
CA ALA A 357 -1.87 -11.82 -19.65
C ALA A 357 -0.60 -12.18 -18.86
N ASN A 358 0.56 -11.66 -19.27
CA ASN A 358 1.81 -11.81 -18.53
C ASN A 358 1.72 -11.16 -17.14
N GLY A 359 1.13 -9.97 -17.04
CA GLY A 359 0.88 -9.26 -15.78
C GLY A 359 -0.05 -10.04 -14.87
N GLU A 360 -1.13 -10.60 -15.40
CA GLU A 360 -2.06 -11.45 -14.66
C GLU A 360 -1.35 -12.67 -14.09
N LYS A 361 -0.57 -13.37 -14.91
CA LYS A 361 0.23 -14.53 -14.49
C LYS A 361 1.23 -14.16 -13.40
N ALA A 362 1.97 -13.06 -13.55
CA ALA A 362 2.94 -12.58 -12.55
C ALA A 362 2.26 -12.24 -11.22
N SER A 363 1.04 -11.66 -11.25
CA SER A 363 0.29 -11.31 -10.05
C SER A 363 -0.07 -12.50 -9.16
N ARG A 364 -0.05 -13.74 -9.69
CA ARG A 364 -0.36 -14.97 -8.95
C ARG A 364 0.63 -15.27 -7.83
N ALA A 365 1.86 -14.75 -7.93
CA ALA A 365 2.85 -14.88 -6.87
C ALA A 365 2.52 -14.05 -5.61
N TYR A 366 1.60 -13.09 -5.72
CA TYR A 366 1.24 -12.16 -4.66
C TYR A 366 -0.06 -12.57 -3.94
N SER A 367 -0.13 -13.81 -3.46
CA SER A 367 -1.26 -14.25 -2.63
C SER A 367 -1.10 -13.76 -1.19
N TRP A 368 -2.20 -13.27 -0.57
CA TRP A 368 -2.18 -12.80 0.81
C TRP A 368 -1.72 -13.88 1.78
N ASP A 369 -2.10 -15.14 1.57
CA ASP A 369 -1.72 -16.24 2.47
C ASP A 369 -0.21 -16.54 2.40
N ALA A 370 0.39 -16.58 1.20
CA ALA A 370 1.83 -16.77 1.05
C ALA A 370 2.63 -15.61 1.65
N ILE A 371 2.15 -14.38 1.47
CA ILE A 371 2.79 -13.17 1.99
C ILE A 371 2.69 -13.10 3.51
N ASN A 372 1.53 -13.43 4.09
CA ASN A 372 1.37 -13.45 5.54
C ASN A 372 2.13 -14.61 6.18
N GLN A 373 2.30 -15.74 5.47
CA GLN A 373 3.15 -16.84 5.93
C GLN A 373 4.61 -16.38 6.13
N SER A 374 5.15 -15.51 5.28
CA SER A 374 6.52 -14.99 5.45
C SER A 374 6.71 -14.19 6.76
N VAL A 375 5.64 -13.51 7.22
CA VAL A 375 5.65 -12.84 8.54
C VAL A 375 5.62 -13.86 9.66
N VAL A 376 4.79 -14.90 9.54
CA VAL A 376 4.76 -16.00 10.51
C VAL A 376 6.11 -16.70 10.59
N ASP A 377 6.75 -16.96 9.48
CA ASP A 377 8.09 -17.57 9.44
C ASP A 377 9.12 -16.68 10.18
N THR A 378 8.99 -15.36 10.04
CA THR A 378 9.82 -14.40 10.79
C THR A 378 9.52 -14.47 12.30
N TYR A 379 8.25 -14.53 12.71
CA TYR A 379 7.91 -14.71 14.12
C TYR A 379 8.51 -15.99 14.70
N LEU A 380 8.32 -17.12 14.01
CA LEU A 380 8.85 -18.40 14.45
C LEU A 380 10.37 -18.43 14.50
N ARG A 381 11.04 -17.78 13.57
CA ARG A 381 12.50 -17.61 13.57
C ARG A 381 12.97 -16.84 14.79
N LEU A 382 12.34 -15.68 15.07
CA LEU A 382 12.69 -14.85 16.25
C LEU A 382 12.44 -15.59 17.58
N GLN A 383 11.38 -16.38 17.64
CA GLN A 383 11.10 -17.22 18.82
C GLN A 383 12.18 -18.28 19.02
N ARG A 384 12.61 -18.99 17.97
CA ARG A 384 13.68 -20.00 18.05
C ARG A 384 15.01 -19.41 18.49
N GLN A 385 15.32 -18.19 18.06
CA GLN A 385 16.55 -17.49 18.46
C GLN A 385 16.60 -17.17 19.95
N ARG A 386 15.44 -16.97 20.60
CA ARG A 386 15.34 -16.69 22.04
C ARG A 386 15.04 -17.90 22.91
N GLY A 387 14.45 -18.93 22.35
CA GLY A 387 14.09 -20.19 23.03
C GLY A 387 15.26 -21.17 23.21
N ARG A 388 16.49 -20.64 23.27
CA ARG A 388 17.71 -21.42 23.51
C ARG A 388 17.79 -21.95 24.92
#